data_5c1aef1f689b58ae88254c10552c2ac9
#
_entry.id   5c1aef1f689b58ae88254c10552c2ac9
#
_cell.length_a   1.000
_cell.length_b   1.000
_cell.length_c   1.000
_cell.angle_alpha   90.00
_cell.angle_beta   90.00
_cell.angle_gamma   90.00
#
_symmetry.space_group_name_H-M   'P 1'
#
loop_
_entity.id
_entity.type
_entity.pdbx_description
1 polymer ?
#
loop_
_entity_poly.entity_id
_entity_poly.type
_entity_poly.pdbx_seq_one_letter_code
_entity_poly.pdbx_strand_id
1 'polypeptide(L)'
;EIYYFNMKFNNHIYPLLKEYNCVVIPNFGSFVCRNISAKFSENHAQLLPPNKEIVFNKNLKKNDGVLIKTISDLRNISYSESEKKINSWVKKINEKINSGKSISFQNIGLLRKVDKNFIFEPNRNSIFLKSSYGLSAVDSLEVNSIKVIKPSFNNTMLKYAAILILFVSF
;
A
#
# COMPACT_ATOMS: atom_id res chain seq x y z
N GLU A 1 -30.04 2.02 -18.67
CA GLU A 1 -30.15 1.40 -17.31
C GLU A 1 -28.99 0.41 -17.03
N ILE A 2 -28.52 -0.36 -17.99
CA ILE A 2 -27.45 -1.36 -17.80
C ILE A 2 -26.08 -0.70 -17.47
N TYR A 3 -25.80 0.48 -17.98
CA TYR A 3 -24.55 1.21 -17.69
C TYR A 3 -24.49 1.72 -16.25
N TYR A 4 -25.59 2.22 -15.70
CA TYR A 4 -25.71 2.65 -14.32
C TYR A 4 -25.61 1.51 -13.31
N PHE A 5 -26.03 0.29 -13.70
CA PHE A 5 -25.97 -0.89 -12.84
C PHE A 5 -24.54 -1.39 -12.60
N ASN A 6 -23.65 -1.26 -13.60
CA ASN A 6 -22.27 -1.73 -13.52
C ASN A 6 -21.33 -0.81 -12.70
N MET A 7 -21.60 0.50 -12.64
CA MET A 7 -20.81 1.44 -11.82
C MET A 7 -21.04 1.27 -10.32
N LYS A 8 -22.19 0.69 -9.92
CA LYS A 8 -22.56 0.66 -8.50
C LYS A 8 -21.74 -0.31 -7.65
N PHE A 9 -21.23 -1.43 -8.19
CA PHE A 9 -20.42 -2.36 -7.39
C PHE A 9 -19.02 -1.84 -7.12
N ASN A 10 -18.39 -1.17 -8.08
CA ASN A 10 -17.06 -0.55 -7.91
C ASN A 10 -17.03 0.44 -6.74
N ASN A 11 -18.15 1.13 -6.48
CA ASN A 11 -18.23 2.15 -5.45
C ASN A 11 -18.28 1.56 -4.03
N HIS A 12 -18.65 0.28 -3.87
CA HIS A 12 -18.74 -0.36 -2.57
C HIS A 12 -17.42 -0.99 -2.11
N ILE A 13 -16.46 -1.21 -3.03
CA ILE A 13 -15.19 -1.83 -2.69
C ILE A 13 -14.31 -0.90 -1.86
N TYR A 14 -14.26 0.38 -2.19
CA TYR A 14 -13.45 1.36 -1.47
C TYR A 14 -13.85 1.56 0.00
N PRO A 15 -15.14 1.75 0.35
CA PRO A 15 -15.58 1.79 1.75
C PRO A 15 -15.21 0.51 2.52
N LEU A 16 -15.38 -0.66 1.88
CA LEU A 16 -15.02 -1.95 2.49
C LEU A 16 -13.52 -2.07 2.74
N LEU A 17 -12.67 -1.57 1.84
CA LEU A 17 -11.22 -1.58 2.06
C LEU A 17 -10.77 -0.71 3.23
N LYS A 18 -11.53 0.31 3.58
CA LYS A 18 -11.25 1.13 4.78
C LYS A 18 -11.55 0.38 6.08
N GLU A 19 -12.51 -0.53 6.03
CA GLU A 19 -12.95 -1.33 7.18
C GLU A 19 -12.19 -2.66 7.27
N TYR A 20 -12.10 -3.36 6.14
CA TYR A 20 -11.54 -4.70 6.05
C TYR A 20 -10.24 -4.69 5.23
N ASN A 21 -9.13 -4.55 5.64
CA ASN A 21 -7.87 -4.50 4.88
C ASN A 21 -7.75 -5.40 3.61
N CYS A 22 -8.78 -6.19 3.34
CA CYS A 22 -8.91 -7.05 2.16
C CYS A 22 -10.37 -7.11 1.73
N VAL A 23 -10.65 -7.01 0.43
CA VAL A 23 -11.97 -7.23 -0.15
C VAL A 23 -11.84 -8.20 -1.31
N VAL A 24 -12.44 -9.37 -1.17
CA VAL A 24 -12.46 -10.40 -2.21
C VAL A 24 -13.62 -10.16 -3.16
N ILE A 25 -13.32 -10.13 -4.45
CA ILE A 25 -14.31 -10.19 -5.52
C ILE A 25 -14.34 -11.65 -5.99
N PRO A 26 -15.41 -12.40 -5.70
CA PRO A 26 -15.48 -13.82 -6.02
C PRO A 26 -15.17 -14.11 -7.49
N ASN A 27 -14.39 -15.15 -7.75
CA ASN A 27 -14.00 -15.59 -9.11
C ASN A 27 -13.18 -14.57 -9.93
N PHE A 28 -12.75 -13.45 -9.34
CA PHE A 28 -11.99 -12.41 -10.01
C PHE A 28 -10.62 -12.18 -9.38
N GLY A 29 -10.59 -11.84 -8.11
CA GLY A 29 -9.40 -11.51 -7.34
C GLY A 29 -9.75 -10.66 -6.13
N SER A 30 -8.76 -10.08 -5.48
CA SER A 30 -8.96 -9.24 -4.30
C SER A 30 -8.14 -7.97 -4.35
N PHE A 31 -8.67 -6.93 -3.72
CA PHE A 31 -7.88 -5.76 -3.33
C PHE A 31 -7.43 -5.92 -1.88
N VAL A 32 -6.15 -5.73 -1.65
CA VAL A 32 -5.52 -5.89 -0.33
C VAL A 32 -4.82 -4.61 0.05
N CYS A 33 -5.06 -4.12 1.26
CA CYS A 33 -4.33 -2.99 1.82
C CYS A 33 -3.06 -3.49 2.52
N ARG A 34 -1.93 -2.95 2.13
CA ARG A 34 -0.61 -3.20 2.70
C ARG A 34 -0.10 -1.95 3.41
N ASN A 35 0.36 -2.09 4.65
CA ASN A 35 0.96 -0.97 5.36
C ASN A 35 2.34 -0.65 4.76
N ILE A 36 2.59 0.63 4.54
CA ILE A 36 3.88 1.17 4.16
C ILE A 36 4.38 2.00 5.34
N SER A 37 5.56 1.68 5.83
CA SER A 37 6.24 2.46 6.87
C SER A 37 6.61 3.85 6.34
N ALA A 38 6.84 4.80 7.25
CA ALA A 38 7.44 6.08 6.90
C ALA A 38 8.72 5.84 6.09
N LYS A 39 8.92 6.61 5.04
CA LYS A 39 10.10 6.52 4.17
C LYS A 39 10.51 7.89 3.66
N PHE A 40 11.77 8.04 3.31
CA PHE A 40 12.21 9.23 2.62
C PHE A 40 11.66 9.28 1.19
N SER A 41 11.38 10.48 0.71
CA SER A 41 11.08 10.74 -0.71
C SER A 41 12.27 10.32 -1.59
N GLU A 42 12.04 10.15 -2.88
CA GLU A 42 13.08 9.71 -3.83
C GLU A 42 14.32 10.62 -3.82
N ASN A 43 14.14 11.91 -3.62
CA ASN A 43 15.22 12.89 -3.48
C ASN A 43 15.76 13.05 -2.05
N HIS A 44 15.29 12.24 -1.10
CA HIS A 44 15.61 12.29 0.33
C HIS A 44 15.34 13.64 1.02
N ALA A 45 14.62 14.55 0.34
CA ALA A 45 14.33 15.88 0.87
C ALA A 45 13.23 15.88 1.92
N GLN A 46 12.38 14.86 1.94
CA GLN A 46 11.23 14.79 2.85
C GLN A 46 11.03 13.40 3.43
N LEU A 47 10.60 13.35 4.68
CA LEU A 47 10.10 12.14 5.32
C LEU A 47 8.60 12.04 5.08
N LEU A 48 8.20 11.04 4.30
CA LEU A 48 6.81 10.73 4.02
C LEU A 48 6.22 9.91 5.16
N PRO A 49 5.00 10.26 5.64
CA PRO A 49 4.36 9.53 6.73
C PRO A 49 4.01 8.08 6.35
N PRO A 50 3.78 7.21 7.34
CA PRO A 50 3.25 5.88 7.10
C PRO A 50 1.95 5.95 6.31
N ASN A 51 1.73 5.01 5.40
CA ASN A 51 0.52 4.96 4.57
C ASN A 51 0.08 3.52 4.33
N LYS A 52 -1.08 3.35 3.71
CA LYS A 52 -1.52 2.07 3.14
C LYS A 52 -1.49 2.14 1.63
N GLU A 53 -0.94 1.11 1.03
CA GLU A 53 -0.98 0.87 -0.41
C GLU A 53 -2.03 -0.19 -0.71
N ILE A 54 -2.80 0.02 -1.79
CA ILE A 54 -3.68 -1.02 -2.32
C ILE A 54 -2.91 -1.81 -3.36
N VAL A 55 -3.00 -3.12 -3.28
CA VAL A 55 -2.49 -4.05 -4.29
C VAL A 55 -3.60 -4.97 -4.77
N PHE A 56 -3.55 -5.38 -6.03
CA PHE A 56 -4.48 -6.37 -6.58
C PHE A 56 -3.84 -7.76 -6.55
N ASN A 57 -4.55 -8.74 -5.99
CA ASN A 57 -4.13 -10.14 -5.95
C ASN A 57 -5.13 -11.01 -6.73
N LYS A 58 -4.73 -11.48 -7.91
CA LYS A 58 -5.53 -12.35 -8.77
C LYS A 58 -5.78 -13.74 -8.17
N ASN A 59 -4.88 -14.22 -7.32
CA ASN A 59 -4.94 -15.58 -6.80
C ASN A 59 -5.90 -15.71 -5.60
N LEU A 60 -6.13 -14.62 -4.89
CA LEU A 60 -7.06 -14.58 -3.76
C LEU A 60 -8.46 -14.25 -4.27
N LYS A 61 -9.21 -15.26 -4.69
CA LYS A 61 -10.55 -15.15 -5.32
C LYS A 61 -11.63 -16.02 -4.69
N LYS A 62 -11.28 -16.77 -3.62
CA LYS A 62 -12.25 -17.57 -2.87
C LYS A 62 -13.15 -16.63 -2.08
N ASN A 63 -14.46 -16.75 -2.27
CA ASN A 63 -15.45 -15.92 -1.61
C ASN A 63 -15.29 -15.97 -0.08
N ASP A 64 -15.17 -14.80 0.55
CA ASP A 64 -15.16 -14.62 2.01
C ASP A 64 -16.52 -14.15 2.56
N GLY A 65 -17.48 -13.90 1.68
CA GLY A 65 -18.83 -13.45 2.00
C GLY A 65 -18.97 -11.94 2.23
N VAL A 66 -17.90 -11.21 2.48
CA VAL A 66 -17.95 -9.78 2.86
C VAL A 66 -18.64 -8.93 1.80
N LEU A 67 -18.18 -8.99 0.56
CA LEU A 67 -18.76 -8.18 -0.52
C LEU A 67 -20.22 -8.57 -0.80
N ILE A 68 -20.52 -9.88 -0.84
CA ILE A 68 -21.87 -10.36 -1.13
C ILE A 68 -22.84 -9.94 -0.04
N LYS A 69 -22.45 -10.12 1.24
CA LYS A 69 -23.26 -9.72 2.39
C LYS A 69 -23.53 -8.22 2.38
N THR A 70 -22.50 -7.41 2.17
CA THR A 70 -22.65 -5.95 2.09
C THR A 70 -23.63 -5.53 1.01
N ILE A 71 -23.55 -6.11 -0.18
CA ILE A 71 -24.47 -5.80 -1.28
C ILE A 71 -25.89 -6.30 -0.98
N SER A 72 -26.02 -7.48 -0.35
CA SER A 72 -27.30 -8.02 0.10
C SER A 72 -28.01 -7.06 1.06
N ASP A 73 -27.29 -6.57 2.07
CA ASP A 73 -27.82 -5.65 3.08
C ASP A 73 -28.15 -4.27 2.50
N LEU A 74 -27.24 -3.69 1.71
CA LEU A 74 -27.45 -2.37 1.10
C LEU A 74 -28.60 -2.32 0.11
N ARG A 75 -28.94 -3.44 -0.52
CA ARG A 75 -30.01 -3.51 -1.52
C ARG A 75 -31.25 -4.20 -1.06
N ASN A 76 -31.27 -4.66 0.18
CA ASN A 76 -32.35 -5.43 0.77
C ASN A 76 -32.79 -6.62 -0.13
N ILE A 77 -31.81 -7.39 -0.61
CA ILE A 77 -32.01 -8.59 -1.43
C ILE A 77 -31.39 -9.81 -0.76
N SER A 78 -31.78 -11.00 -1.18
CA SER A 78 -31.20 -12.23 -0.61
C SER A 78 -29.71 -12.35 -0.94
N TYR A 79 -28.98 -13.08 -0.07
CA TYR A 79 -27.55 -13.40 -0.32
C TYR A 79 -27.35 -14.08 -1.69
N SER A 80 -28.20 -15.06 -2.01
CA SER A 80 -28.15 -15.78 -3.31
C SER A 80 -28.37 -14.85 -4.49
N GLU A 81 -29.29 -13.90 -4.38
CA GLU A 81 -29.53 -12.90 -5.45
C GLU A 81 -28.36 -11.96 -5.58
N SER A 82 -27.77 -11.50 -4.46
CA SER A 82 -26.57 -10.68 -4.45
C SER A 82 -25.40 -11.39 -5.13
N GLU A 83 -25.18 -12.66 -4.80
CA GLU A 83 -24.14 -13.48 -5.42
C GLU A 83 -24.31 -13.61 -6.93
N LYS A 84 -25.53 -13.90 -7.40
CA LYS A 84 -25.83 -13.95 -8.85
C LYS A 84 -25.51 -12.63 -9.53
N LYS A 85 -25.88 -11.49 -8.93
CA LYS A 85 -25.60 -10.16 -9.47
C LYS A 85 -24.10 -9.86 -9.53
N ILE A 86 -23.35 -10.21 -8.48
CA ILE A 86 -21.89 -10.04 -8.44
C ILE A 86 -21.23 -10.93 -9.49
N ASN A 87 -21.62 -12.19 -9.61
CA ASN A 87 -21.05 -13.10 -10.62
C ASN A 87 -21.32 -12.60 -12.05
N SER A 88 -22.52 -12.06 -12.33
CA SER A 88 -22.84 -11.44 -13.61
C SER A 88 -21.99 -10.21 -13.90
N TRP A 89 -21.74 -9.38 -12.89
CA TRP A 89 -20.86 -8.22 -12.99
C TRP A 89 -19.40 -8.63 -13.22
N VAL A 90 -18.90 -9.64 -12.53
CA VAL A 90 -17.55 -10.20 -12.70
C VAL A 90 -17.36 -10.75 -14.12
N LYS A 91 -18.37 -11.45 -14.67
CA LYS A 91 -18.33 -11.91 -16.06
C LYS A 91 -18.12 -10.75 -17.03
N LYS A 92 -18.87 -9.66 -16.88
CA LYS A 92 -18.73 -8.46 -17.72
C LYS A 92 -17.36 -7.77 -17.55
N ILE A 93 -16.81 -7.74 -16.34
CA ILE A 93 -15.45 -7.22 -16.09
C ILE A 93 -14.43 -8.07 -16.84
N ASN A 94 -14.51 -9.39 -16.72
CA ASN A 94 -13.59 -10.30 -17.38
C ASN A 94 -13.67 -10.16 -18.92
N GLU A 95 -14.85 -10.02 -19.49
CA GLU A 95 -15.04 -9.76 -20.92
C GLU A 95 -14.34 -8.46 -21.35
N LYS A 96 -14.55 -7.37 -20.60
CA LYS A 96 -13.91 -6.07 -20.88
C LYS A 96 -12.38 -6.14 -20.78
N ILE A 97 -11.84 -6.75 -19.72
CA ILE A 97 -10.40 -6.88 -19.53
C ILE A 97 -9.78 -7.76 -20.61
N ASN A 98 -10.44 -8.84 -20.98
CA ASN A 98 -9.95 -9.75 -22.04
C ASN A 98 -10.02 -9.10 -23.44
N SER A 99 -10.90 -8.11 -23.64
CA SER A 99 -10.91 -7.29 -24.87
C SER A 99 -9.87 -6.15 -24.86
N GLY A 100 -8.92 -6.15 -23.92
CA GLY A 100 -7.87 -5.15 -23.82
C GLY A 100 -8.30 -3.83 -23.16
N LYS A 101 -9.52 -3.74 -22.63
CA LYS A 101 -10.00 -2.53 -21.97
C LYS A 101 -9.57 -2.52 -20.50
N SER A 102 -9.24 -1.36 -19.98
CA SER A 102 -8.98 -1.15 -18.55
C SER A 102 -10.29 -0.95 -17.77
N ILE A 103 -10.26 -1.34 -16.50
CA ILE A 103 -11.35 -1.16 -15.55
C ILE A 103 -10.90 -0.19 -14.46
N SER A 104 -11.62 0.91 -14.31
CA SER A 104 -11.42 1.85 -13.22
C SER A 104 -12.25 1.44 -12.00
N PHE A 105 -11.60 1.31 -10.86
CA PHE A 105 -12.22 1.16 -9.55
C PHE A 105 -12.12 2.49 -8.82
N GLN A 106 -13.28 3.08 -8.52
CA GLN A 106 -13.37 4.43 -7.96
C GLN A 106 -12.56 4.54 -6.65
N ASN A 107 -11.69 5.55 -6.58
CA ASN A 107 -10.79 5.81 -5.45
C ASN A 107 -9.80 4.68 -5.12
N ILE A 108 -9.73 3.61 -5.92
CA ILE A 108 -8.84 2.47 -5.73
C ILE A 108 -7.73 2.50 -6.76
N GLY A 109 -8.08 2.56 -8.05
CA GLY A 109 -7.10 2.56 -9.12
C GLY A 109 -7.63 1.99 -10.43
N LEU A 110 -6.71 1.76 -11.35
CA LEU A 110 -6.96 1.25 -12.68
C LEU A 110 -6.39 -0.17 -12.82
N LEU A 111 -7.22 -1.10 -13.24
CA LEU A 111 -6.80 -2.47 -13.51
C LEU A 111 -6.85 -2.74 -15.02
N ARG A 112 -5.76 -3.23 -15.57
CA ARG A 112 -5.66 -3.64 -16.98
C ARG A 112 -4.98 -4.99 -17.11
N LYS A 113 -5.16 -5.65 -18.24
CA LYS A 113 -4.47 -6.89 -18.57
C LYS A 113 -3.52 -6.64 -19.74
N VAL A 114 -2.28 -7.03 -19.54
CA VAL A 114 -1.27 -7.02 -20.60
C VAL A 114 -0.81 -8.47 -20.76
N ASP A 115 -1.02 -9.02 -21.93
CA ASP A 115 -0.81 -10.43 -22.22
C ASP A 115 -1.61 -11.35 -21.27
N LYS A 116 -0.91 -12.08 -20.41
CA LYS A 116 -1.51 -12.96 -19.38
C LYS A 116 -1.54 -12.36 -17.99
N ASN A 117 -0.94 -11.17 -17.80
CA ASN A 117 -0.73 -10.57 -16.48
C ASN A 117 -1.71 -9.42 -16.23
N PHE A 118 -2.17 -9.32 -14.98
CA PHE A 118 -2.89 -8.14 -14.51
C PHE A 118 -1.89 -7.08 -14.03
N ILE A 119 -2.05 -5.87 -14.54
CA ILE A 119 -1.33 -4.69 -14.08
C ILE A 119 -2.33 -3.81 -13.36
N PHE A 120 -2.04 -3.49 -12.12
CA PHE A 120 -2.84 -2.61 -11.29
C PHE A 120 -2.07 -1.32 -10.98
N GLU A 121 -2.67 -0.20 -11.29
CA GLU A 121 -2.15 1.14 -11.02
C GLU A 121 -2.99 1.76 -9.89
N PRO A 122 -2.48 1.82 -8.65
CA PRO A 122 -3.23 2.35 -7.53
C PRO A 122 -3.44 3.86 -7.65
N ASN A 123 -4.56 4.35 -7.14
CA ASN A 123 -4.78 5.78 -6.99
C ASN A 123 -3.89 6.32 -5.85
N ARG A 124 -2.89 7.13 -6.18
CA ARG A 124 -1.91 7.67 -5.23
C ARG A 124 -2.50 8.64 -4.19
N ASN A 125 -3.68 9.18 -4.46
CA ASN A 125 -4.33 10.16 -3.57
C ASN A 125 -5.17 9.51 -2.46
N SER A 126 -5.22 8.20 -2.39
CA SER A 126 -5.99 7.49 -1.38
C SER A 126 -5.16 7.33 -0.11
N ILE A 127 -5.39 8.19 0.89
CA ILE A 127 -4.83 8.02 2.23
C ILE A 127 -5.74 7.07 3.00
N PHE A 128 -5.28 5.83 3.24
CA PHE A 128 -6.07 4.80 3.89
C PHE A 128 -5.74 4.62 5.38
N LEU A 129 -4.61 5.14 5.86
CA LEU A 129 -4.19 4.94 7.23
C LEU A 129 -4.80 6.01 8.13
N LYS A 130 -5.75 5.63 8.97
CA LYS A 130 -6.41 6.55 9.92
C LYS A 130 -5.40 7.23 10.85
N SER A 131 -4.37 6.53 11.28
CA SER A 131 -3.31 7.05 12.16
C SER A 131 -2.39 8.06 11.48
N SER A 132 -2.40 8.14 10.16
CA SER A 132 -1.63 9.13 9.39
C SER A 132 -2.49 10.31 8.92
N TYR A 133 -3.74 10.35 9.33
CA TYR A 133 -4.64 11.44 8.96
C TYR A 133 -4.15 12.74 9.59
N GLY A 134 -3.90 13.75 8.76
CA GLY A 134 -3.34 15.04 9.21
C GLY A 134 -1.81 15.09 9.31
N LEU A 135 -1.10 13.97 9.10
CA LEU A 135 0.35 14.00 8.97
C LEU A 135 0.73 14.48 7.56
N SER A 136 1.49 15.54 7.48
CA SER A 136 2.12 16.01 6.25
C SER A 136 3.52 15.44 6.10
N ALA A 137 4.06 15.50 4.89
CA ALA A 137 5.49 15.27 4.68
C ALA A 137 6.29 16.30 5.47
N VAL A 138 7.34 15.84 6.13
CA VAL A 138 8.25 16.69 6.91
C VAL A 138 9.55 16.81 6.13
N ASP A 139 10.03 18.05 5.94
CA ASP A 139 11.32 18.27 5.32
C ASP A 139 12.41 17.62 6.15
N SER A 140 13.27 16.84 5.52
CA SER A 140 14.44 16.33 6.19
C SER A 140 15.31 17.51 6.56
N LEU A 141 15.38 17.82 7.86
CA LEU A 141 16.43 18.72 8.34
C LEU A 141 17.74 18.09 7.87
N GLU A 142 18.54 18.85 7.15
CA GLU A 142 19.94 18.47 6.95
C GLU A 142 20.51 18.22 8.34
N VAL A 143 20.69 16.95 8.68
CA VAL A 143 21.48 16.60 9.84
C VAL A 143 22.88 17.04 9.45
N ASN A 144 23.19 18.29 9.80
CA ASN A 144 24.56 18.78 9.75
C ASN A 144 25.39 17.69 10.40
N SER A 145 26.16 17.01 9.55
CA SER A 145 26.95 15.84 9.91
C SER A 145 27.52 16.07 11.31
N ILE A 146 27.06 15.30 12.29
CA ILE A 146 27.66 15.28 13.62
C ILE A 146 29.13 15.08 13.34
N LYS A 147 29.92 16.17 13.50
CA LYS A 147 31.38 16.07 13.43
C LYS A 147 31.73 15.04 14.47
N VAL A 148 31.98 13.81 14.04
CA VAL A 148 32.55 12.78 14.89
C VAL A 148 33.88 13.35 15.31
N ILE A 149 33.95 13.90 16.52
CA ILE A 149 35.18 14.37 17.12
C ILE A 149 36.00 13.09 17.31
N LYS A 150 36.84 12.77 16.34
CA LYS A 150 37.82 11.71 16.50
C LYS A 150 38.73 12.17 17.66
N PRO A 151 38.86 11.39 18.74
CA PRO A 151 39.78 11.76 19.79
C PRO A 151 41.14 11.88 19.15
N SER A 152 41.69 13.09 19.16
CA SER A 152 43.07 13.36 18.74
C SER A 152 43.95 12.79 19.85
N PHE A 153 44.46 11.60 19.65
CA PHE A 153 45.54 11.07 20.50
C PHE A 153 46.79 11.88 20.22
N ASN A 154 47.15 12.80 21.13
CA ASN A 154 48.39 13.53 21.08
C ASN A 154 49.55 12.54 21.18
N ASN A 155 50.27 12.34 20.09
CA ASN A 155 51.46 11.48 20.01
C ASN A 155 52.53 11.82 21.03
N THR A 156 52.46 12.96 21.72
CA THR A 156 53.34 13.37 22.80
C THR A 156 53.19 12.47 24.04
N MET A 157 51.98 12.02 24.38
CA MET A 157 51.75 11.10 25.51
C MET A 157 52.38 9.71 25.29
N LEU A 158 52.43 9.24 24.06
CA LEU A 158 53.06 7.96 23.68
C LEU A 158 54.59 8.00 23.85
N LYS A 159 55.20 9.15 23.60
CA LYS A 159 56.66 9.33 23.80
C LYS A 159 57.06 9.23 25.25
N TYR A 160 56.28 9.76 26.16
CA TYR A 160 56.58 9.69 27.61
C TYR A 160 56.29 8.29 28.19
N ALA A 161 55.26 7.59 27.68
CA ALA A 161 54.99 6.22 28.07
C ALA A 161 56.17 5.25 27.68
N ALA A 162 56.74 5.43 26.49
CA ALA A 162 57.88 4.64 26.04
C ALA A 162 59.13 4.89 26.91
N ILE A 163 59.38 6.11 27.37
CA ILE A 163 60.49 6.45 28.26
C ILE A 163 60.32 5.82 29.64
N LEU A 164 59.06 5.85 30.17
CA LEU A 164 58.76 5.21 31.47
C LEU A 164 58.97 3.69 31.45
N ILE A 165 58.63 3.01 30.36
CA ILE A 165 58.84 1.54 30.20
C ILE A 165 60.34 1.23 30.19
N LEU A 166 61.18 2.05 29.56
CA LEU A 166 62.62 1.87 29.56
C LEU A 166 63.26 2.08 30.96
N PHE A 167 62.69 2.98 31.78
CA PHE A 167 63.18 3.21 33.17
C PHE A 167 62.81 2.07 34.14
N VAL A 168 61.73 1.33 33.90
CA VAL A 168 61.27 0.24 34.78
C VAL A 168 61.97 -1.11 34.42
N SER A 169 62.56 -1.23 33.22
CA SER A 169 63.20 -2.42 32.74
C SER A 169 64.72 -2.47 33.01
N PHE A 170 65.26 -1.48 33.75
CA PHE A 170 66.64 -1.41 34.17
C PHE A 170 66.72 -1.46 35.72
#